data_b773d9e9a5cfe9cfa5bdd0fc62faa194
#
_entry.id   b773d9e9a5cfe9cfa5bdd0fc62faa194
#
_cell.length_a   1.000
_cell.length_b   1.000
_cell.length_c   1.000
_cell.angle_alpha   90.00
_cell.angle_beta   90.00
_cell.angle_gamma   90.00
#
_symmetry.space_group_name_H-M   'P 1'
#
loop_
_entity.id
_entity.type
_entity.pdbx_description
1 polymer ?
#
loop_
_entity_poly.entity_id
_entity_poly.type
_entity_poly.pdbx_seq_one_letter_code
_entity_poly.pdbx_strand_id
1 'polypeptide(L)'
;LKGVVYISLADNMLYKSGSYEISERAGETLSKIAKIIMDYKEYEVLIEGNTDTDPISRPNIRNNWDLSTLRASSVVQALQNTYGVDPKRLTAAGRGEYNPVASNDTPEGKMRNRRTQIIITPKLDQFMELIDQAPEATEPVAE
;
A
#
# COMPACT_ATOMS: atom_id res chain seq x y z
N LEU A 1 -6.35 -14.96 -3.11
CA LEU A 1 -5.78 -15.80 -2.06
C LEU A 1 -6.67 -15.76 -0.84
N LYS A 2 -6.97 -16.93 -0.33
CA LYS A 2 -7.89 -17.04 0.79
C LYS A 2 -7.31 -16.37 2.04
N GLY A 3 -8.10 -15.56 2.70
CA GLY A 3 -7.66 -14.87 3.90
C GLY A 3 -7.02 -13.51 3.64
N VAL A 4 -6.90 -13.10 2.38
CA VAL A 4 -6.32 -11.80 2.04
C VAL A 4 -7.44 -10.77 1.96
N VAL A 5 -7.21 -9.61 2.58
CA VAL A 5 -8.14 -8.49 2.53
C VAL A 5 -7.51 -7.37 1.71
N TYR A 6 -8.27 -6.85 0.75
CA TYR A 6 -7.82 -5.75 -0.09
C TYR A 6 -8.73 -4.55 0.14
N ILE A 7 -8.13 -3.41 0.44
CA ILE A 7 -8.86 -2.14 0.60
C ILE A 7 -8.23 -1.15 -0.35
N SER A 8 -9.02 -0.59 -1.26
CA SER A 8 -8.52 0.39 -2.23
C SER A 8 -9.09 1.76 -1.92
N LEU A 9 -8.23 2.76 -1.85
CA LEU A 9 -8.62 4.12 -1.50
C LEU A 9 -8.14 5.09 -2.58
N ALA A 10 -9.04 5.97 -3.03
CA ALA A 10 -8.68 7.02 -3.97
C ALA A 10 -7.69 7.99 -3.31
N ASP A 11 -6.78 8.57 -4.12
CA ASP A 11 -5.74 9.42 -3.57
C ASP A 11 -6.31 10.67 -2.89
N ASN A 12 -7.42 11.21 -3.39
CA ASN A 12 -8.01 12.41 -2.79
C ASN A 12 -8.66 12.14 -1.43
N MET A 13 -8.81 10.87 -1.04
CA MET A 13 -9.28 10.53 0.29
C MET A 13 -8.15 10.57 1.32
N LEU A 14 -6.91 10.52 0.88
CA LEU A 14 -5.76 10.38 1.77
C LEU A 14 -4.78 11.54 1.69
N TYR A 15 -4.54 12.08 0.51
CA TYR A 15 -3.42 13.01 0.29
C TYR A 15 -3.85 14.35 -0.24
N LYS A 16 -3.01 15.34 -0.02
CA LYS A 16 -3.14 16.62 -0.70
C LYS A 16 -2.69 16.42 -2.16
N SER A 17 -3.30 17.15 -3.07
CA SER A 17 -3.04 17.00 -4.49
C SER A 17 -1.55 17.12 -4.82
N GLY A 18 -1.04 16.16 -5.60
CA GLY A 18 0.36 16.15 -6.02
C GLY A 18 1.36 16.01 -4.90
N SER A 19 0.93 15.58 -3.73
CA SER A 19 1.77 15.50 -2.54
C SER A 19 1.69 14.10 -1.94
N TYR A 20 2.63 13.79 -1.08
CA TYR A 20 2.56 12.60 -0.23
C TYR A 20 2.10 12.94 1.18
N GLU A 21 1.76 14.20 1.42
CA GLU A 21 1.31 14.62 2.74
C GLU A 21 -0.12 14.19 2.99
N ILE A 22 -0.36 13.60 4.15
CA ILE A 22 -1.70 13.15 4.54
C ILE A 22 -2.58 14.38 4.77
N SER A 23 -3.77 14.37 4.18
CA SER A 23 -4.71 15.47 4.34
C SER A 23 -5.44 15.35 5.69
N GLU A 24 -5.97 16.46 6.18
CA GLU A 24 -6.72 16.46 7.43
C GLU A 24 -7.96 15.58 7.35
N ARG A 25 -8.60 15.56 6.20
CA ARG A 25 -9.82 14.77 6.01
C ARG A 25 -9.56 13.27 5.98
N ALA A 26 -8.32 12.85 5.87
CA ALA A 26 -7.97 11.43 5.85
C ALA A 26 -8.10 10.76 7.22
N GLY A 27 -8.18 11.53 8.29
CA GLY A 27 -8.17 10.98 9.65
C GLY A 27 -9.26 9.97 9.92
N GLU A 28 -10.47 10.26 9.48
CA GLU A 28 -11.59 9.34 9.69
C GLU A 28 -11.37 8.03 8.95
N THR A 29 -10.93 8.10 7.70
CA THR A 29 -10.65 6.92 6.89
C THR A 29 -9.54 6.08 7.52
N LEU A 30 -8.44 6.73 7.91
CA LEU A 30 -7.30 6.03 8.50
C LEU A 30 -7.65 5.40 9.85
N SER A 31 -8.50 6.06 10.62
CA SER A 31 -8.97 5.51 11.89
C SER A 31 -9.72 4.19 11.68
N LYS A 32 -10.59 4.15 10.68
CA LYS A 32 -11.34 2.94 10.35
C LYS A 32 -10.43 1.82 9.86
N ILE A 33 -9.43 2.18 9.06
CA ILE A 33 -8.47 1.20 8.54
C ILE A 33 -7.61 0.63 9.68
N ALA A 34 -7.16 1.50 10.59
CA ALA A 34 -6.39 1.06 11.74
C ALA A 34 -7.19 0.05 12.57
N LYS A 35 -8.49 0.29 12.71
CA LYS A 35 -9.36 -0.61 13.45
C LYS A 35 -9.43 -1.98 12.79
N ILE A 36 -9.56 -2.01 11.47
CA ILE A 36 -9.57 -3.26 10.72
C ILE A 36 -8.24 -3.99 10.90
N ILE A 37 -7.13 -3.27 10.80
CA ILE A 37 -5.80 -3.85 10.95
C ILE A 37 -5.62 -4.47 12.34
N MET A 38 -6.12 -3.78 13.35
CA MET A 38 -6.01 -4.30 14.72
C MET A 38 -6.88 -5.52 14.97
N ASP A 39 -7.97 -5.67 14.22
CA ASP A 39 -8.80 -6.86 14.31
C ASP A 39 -8.16 -8.09 13.68
N TYR A 40 -7.22 -7.88 12.75
CA TYR A 40 -6.49 -8.97 12.07
C TYR A 40 -5.07 -9.08 12.64
N LYS A 41 -4.97 -9.32 13.93
CA LYS A 41 -3.72 -9.21 14.69
C LYS A 41 -2.54 -10.00 14.14
N GLU A 42 -2.79 -11.14 13.55
CA GLU A 42 -1.73 -12.03 13.09
C GLU A 42 -1.41 -11.86 11.62
N TYR A 43 -1.86 -10.76 11.02
CA TYR A 43 -1.67 -10.52 9.59
C TYR A 43 -0.62 -9.44 9.35
N GLU A 44 0.09 -9.59 8.22
CA GLU A 44 0.98 -8.55 7.71
C GLU A 44 0.17 -7.54 6.91
N VAL A 45 0.62 -6.29 6.92
CA VAL A 45 -0.08 -5.20 6.24
C VAL A 45 0.87 -4.54 5.26
N LEU A 46 0.52 -4.61 3.99
CA LEU A 46 1.28 -3.94 2.92
C LEU A 46 0.48 -2.73 2.45
N ILE A 47 1.10 -1.58 2.51
CA ILE A 47 0.54 -0.34 1.97
C ILE A 47 1.19 -0.09 0.62
N GLU A 48 0.39 -0.04 -0.43
CA GLU A 48 0.90 0.04 -1.80
C GLU A 48 0.39 1.29 -2.49
N GLY A 49 1.29 2.18 -2.87
CA GLY A 49 0.94 3.39 -3.60
C GLY A 49 0.97 3.16 -5.10
N ASN A 50 0.02 3.79 -5.80
CA ASN A 50 -0.11 3.71 -7.27
C ASN A 50 -0.45 5.08 -7.82
N THR A 51 0.11 5.40 -8.99
CA THR A 51 -0.14 6.68 -9.66
C THR A 51 -0.76 6.45 -11.04
N ASP A 52 -1.17 7.55 -11.68
CA ASP A 52 -1.45 7.55 -13.10
C ASP A 52 -0.15 7.82 -13.87
N THR A 53 -0.24 8.02 -15.19
CA THR A 53 0.92 8.25 -16.03
C THR A 53 1.33 9.71 -16.14
N ASP A 54 0.62 10.63 -15.50
CA ASP A 54 1.02 12.04 -15.54
C ASP A 54 2.37 12.20 -14.86
N PRO A 55 3.34 12.83 -15.53
CA PRO A 55 4.65 13.04 -14.93
C PRO A 55 4.56 13.95 -13.72
N ILE A 56 5.40 13.70 -12.75
CA ILE A 56 5.51 14.59 -11.60
C ILE A 56 6.98 14.88 -11.34
N SER A 57 7.27 16.13 -10.99
CA SER A 57 8.62 16.53 -10.57
C SER A 57 8.45 17.68 -9.61
N ARG A 58 8.83 17.48 -8.36
CA ARG A 58 8.75 18.45 -7.28
C ARG A 58 9.92 18.24 -6.37
N PRO A 59 10.21 19.17 -5.45
CA PRO A 59 11.25 18.91 -4.46
C PRO A 59 11.00 17.60 -3.75
N ASN A 60 12.00 16.73 -3.72
CA ASN A 60 11.97 15.41 -3.10
C ASN A 60 11.09 14.36 -3.82
N ILE A 61 10.55 14.71 -4.99
CA ILE A 61 9.76 13.78 -5.81
C ILE A 61 10.26 13.86 -7.23
N ARG A 62 11.11 12.91 -7.62
CA ARG A 62 11.69 12.91 -8.96
C ARG A 62 10.74 12.37 -10.03
N ASN A 63 9.89 11.44 -9.65
CA ASN A 63 9.04 10.71 -10.59
C ASN A 63 7.92 9.99 -9.83
N ASN A 64 7.14 9.21 -10.55
CA ASN A 64 6.03 8.47 -9.94
C ASN A 64 6.47 7.33 -9.04
N TRP A 65 7.66 6.79 -9.23
CA TRP A 65 8.21 5.83 -8.27
C TRP A 65 8.35 6.47 -6.89
N ASP A 66 8.95 7.66 -6.85
CA ASP A 66 9.12 8.39 -5.59
C ASP A 66 7.76 8.73 -4.98
N LEU A 67 6.84 9.28 -5.79
CA LEU A 67 5.55 9.70 -5.28
C LEU A 67 4.78 8.52 -4.67
N SER A 68 4.71 7.41 -5.38
CA SER A 68 3.95 6.25 -4.92
C SER A 68 4.56 5.67 -3.63
N THR A 69 5.88 5.62 -3.56
CA THR A 69 6.56 5.06 -2.39
C THR A 69 6.44 5.98 -1.18
N LEU A 70 6.61 7.29 -1.40
CA LEU A 70 6.48 8.28 -0.32
C LEU A 70 5.05 8.34 0.22
N ARG A 71 4.07 8.20 -0.66
CA ARG A 71 2.67 8.16 -0.24
C ARG A 71 2.39 6.96 0.64
N ALA A 72 2.87 5.80 0.24
CA ALA A 72 2.71 4.60 1.06
C ALA A 72 3.42 4.76 2.41
N SER A 73 4.60 5.35 2.41
CA SER A 73 5.36 5.64 3.62
C SER A 73 4.58 6.55 4.56
N SER A 74 3.93 7.59 4.02
CA SER A 74 3.15 8.50 4.84
C SER A 74 2.00 7.80 5.54
N VAL A 75 1.33 6.89 4.86
CA VAL A 75 0.25 6.11 5.46
C VAL A 75 0.79 5.17 6.55
N VAL A 76 1.90 4.50 6.28
CA VAL A 76 2.54 3.62 7.26
C VAL A 76 2.88 4.41 8.52
N GLN A 77 3.48 5.58 8.36
CA GLN A 77 3.86 6.41 9.51
C GLN A 77 2.65 6.89 10.30
N ALA A 78 1.57 7.26 9.61
CA ALA A 78 0.34 7.66 10.28
C ALA A 78 -0.27 6.50 11.06
N LEU A 79 -0.31 5.31 10.47
CA LEU A 79 -0.84 4.14 11.17
C LEU A 79 -0.02 3.80 12.41
N GLN A 80 1.29 3.91 12.32
CA GLN A 80 2.17 3.67 13.45
C GLN A 80 2.06 4.76 14.52
N ASN A 81 2.24 6.01 14.12
CA ASN A 81 2.43 7.12 15.07
C ASN A 81 1.12 7.65 15.64
N THR A 82 0.06 7.68 14.84
CA THR A 82 -1.21 8.25 15.27
C THR A 82 -2.16 7.18 15.80
N TYR A 83 -2.15 6.00 15.17
CA TYR A 83 -3.14 4.97 15.47
C TYR A 83 -2.58 3.76 16.20
N GLY A 84 -1.28 3.73 16.47
CA GLY A 84 -0.69 2.73 17.32
C GLY A 84 -0.55 1.34 16.72
N VAL A 85 -0.54 1.23 15.40
CA VAL A 85 -0.32 -0.06 14.74
C VAL A 85 1.13 -0.47 14.93
N ASP A 86 1.36 -1.74 15.25
CA ASP A 86 2.71 -2.27 15.43
C ASP A 86 3.51 -2.16 14.12
N PRO A 87 4.60 -1.40 14.09
CA PRO A 87 5.36 -1.19 12.87
C PRO A 87 5.98 -2.46 12.29
N LYS A 88 6.15 -3.49 13.10
CA LYS A 88 6.68 -4.77 12.61
C LYS A 88 5.74 -5.43 11.61
N ARG A 89 4.48 -5.05 11.61
CA ARG A 89 3.47 -5.59 10.70
C ARG A 89 3.35 -4.78 9.42
N LEU A 90 4.00 -3.63 9.32
CA LEU A 90 3.76 -2.67 8.25
C LEU A 90 4.87 -2.70 7.21
N THR A 91 4.50 -2.66 5.94
CA THR A 91 5.42 -2.51 4.82
C THR A 91 4.86 -1.46 3.88
N ALA A 92 5.73 -0.56 3.42
CA ALA A 92 5.37 0.45 2.42
C ALA A 92 5.96 0.06 1.07
N ALA A 93 5.16 0.15 0.01
CA ALA A 93 5.62 -0.18 -1.33
C ALA A 93 5.07 0.82 -2.34
N GLY A 94 5.83 1.08 -3.39
CA GLY A 94 5.40 1.93 -4.49
C GLY A 94 5.44 1.17 -5.79
N ARG A 95 4.35 1.26 -6.57
CA ARG A 95 4.24 0.63 -7.87
C ARG A 95 4.40 1.63 -9.01
N GLY A 96 4.54 2.92 -8.69
CA GLY A 96 4.60 3.96 -9.72
C GLY A 96 3.33 3.96 -10.55
N GLU A 97 3.50 4.18 -11.85
CA GLU A 97 2.39 4.19 -12.81
C GLU A 97 2.16 2.82 -13.47
N TYR A 98 2.87 1.80 -13.02
CA TYR A 98 2.99 0.54 -13.75
C TYR A 98 2.01 -0.55 -13.33
N ASN A 99 0.99 -0.19 -12.54
CA ASN A 99 -0.04 -1.13 -12.11
C ASN A 99 -1.44 -0.54 -12.33
N PRO A 100 -1.77 -0.16 -13.58
CA PRO A 100 -3.04 0.52 -13.83
C PRO A 100 -4.22 -0.45 -13.70
N VAL A 101 -5.34 0.10 -13.23
CA VAL A 101 -6.62 -0.63 -13.20
C VAL A 101 -7.61 -0.06 -14.20
N ALA A 102 -7.25 1.05 -14.85
CA ALA A 102 -8.09 1.72 -15.85
C ALA A 102 -7.21 2.39 -16.87
N SER A 103 -7.84 2.92 -17.93
CA SER A 103 -7.11 3.63 -18.98
C SER A 103 -6.56 4.96 -18.46
N ASN A 104 -5.31 5.25 -18.79
CA ASN A 104 -4.71 6.56 -18.52
C ASN A 104 -5.04 7.59 -19.61
N ASP A 105 -5.88 7.21 -20.58
CA ASP A 105 -6.25 8.11 -21.66
C ASP A 105 -7.42 9.02 -21.30
N THR A 106 -8.09 8.76 -20.18
CA THR A 106 -9.23 9.55 -19.74
C THR A 106 -9.00 10.06 -18.32
N PRO A 107 -9.59 11.22 -17.97
CA PRO A 107 -9.51 11.72 -16.59
C PRO A 107 -10.08 10.73 -15.56
N GLU A 108 -11.16 10.05 -15.92
CA GLU A 108 -11.79 9.06 -15.04
C GLU A 108 -10.88 7.89 -14.78
N GLY A 109 -10.22 7.39 -15.83
CA GLY A 109 -9.29 6.28 -15.70
C GLY A 109 -8.07 6.65 -14.87
N LYS A 110 -7.52 7.84 -15.10
CA LYS A 110 -6.41 8.35 -14.30
C LYS A 110 -6.79 8.43 -12.82
N MET A 111 -7.98 8.92 -12.54
CA MET A 111 -8.45 9.04 -11.16
C MET A 111 -8.50 7.66 -10.48
N ARG A 112 -8.95 6.64 -11.19
CA ARG A 112 -9.00 5.29 -10.66
C ARG A 112 -7.61 4.70 -10.44
N ASN A 113 -6.66 5.09 -11.27
CA ASN A 113 -5.28 4.61 -11.13
C ASN A 113 -4.56 5.25 -9.95
N ARG A 114 -4.90 6.48 -9.58
CA ARG A 114 -4.33 7.17 -8.42
C ARG A 114 -4.98 6.64 -7.16
N ARG A 115 -4.40 5.60 -6.59
CA ARG A 115 -4.98 4.93 -5.44
C ARG A 115 -3.91 4.36 -4.53
N THR A 116 -4.29 4.13 -3.29
CA THR A 116 -3.47 3.41 -2.33
C THR A 116 -4.22 2.14 -1.94
N GLN A 117 -3.55 1.02 -2.05
CA GLN A 117 -4.14 -0.25 -1.67
C GLN A 117 -3.56 -0.71 -0.35
N ILE A 118 -4.43 -1.20 0.52
CA ILE A 118 -4.03 -1.77 1.79
C ILE A 118 -4.32 -3.25 1.69
N ILE A 119 -3.27 -4.05 1.79
CA ILE A 119 -3.35 -5.50 1.57
C ILE A 119 -2.98 -6.17 2.87
N ILE A 120 -3.91 -6.92 3.43
CA ILE A 120 -3.73 -7.59 4.71
C ILE A 120 -3.66 -9.09 4.44
N THR A 121 -2.52 -9.68 4.75
CA THR A 121 -2.25 -11.07 4.40
C THR A 121 -1.82 -11.85 5.64
N PRO A 122 -1.97 -13.19 5.63
CA PRO A 122 -1.40 -14.02 6.69
C PRO A 122 0.09 -13.77 6.83
N LYS A 123 0.61 -13.97 8.03
CA LYS A 123 2.03 -13.76 8.30
C LYS A 123 2.89 -14.70 7.47
N LEU A 124 4.10 -14.25 7.20
CA LEU A 124 5.05 -15.01 6.39
C LEU A 124 5.37 -16.37 6.98
N ASP A 125 5.48 -16.47 8.28
CA ASP A 125 5.77 -17.75 8.93
C ASP A 125 4.65 -18.77 8.69
N GLN A 126 3.39 -18.33 8.70
CA GLN A 126 2.26 -19.20 8.35
C GLN A 126 2.35 -19.65 6.90
N PHE A 127 2.77 -18.74 6.04
CA PHE A 127 2.96 -19.04 4.64
C PHE A 127 4.09 -20.04 4.44
N MET A 128 5.17 -19.87 5.18
CA MET A 128 6.31 -20.79 5.14
C MET A 128 5.94 -22.18 5.62
N GLU A 129 5.06 -22.28 6.60
CA GLU A 129 4.56 -23.57 7.03
C GLU A 129 3.85 -24.30 5.90
N LEU A 130 3.07 -23.58 5.11
CA LEU A 130 2.39 -24.17 3.96
C LEU A 130 3.40 -24.65 2.92
N ILE A 131 4.47 -23.91 2.72
CA ILE A 131 5.53 -24.31 1.79
C ILE A 131 6.23 -25.57 2.29
N ASP A 132 6.52 -25.64 3.58
CA ASP A 132 7.16 -26.80 4.16
C ASP A 132 6.32 -28.07 4.05
N GLN A 133 5.00 -27.91 4.02
CA GLN A 133 4.08 -29.02 3.82
C GLN A 133 3.95 -29.44 2.37
N ALA A 134 4.42 -28.59 1.45
CA ALA A 134 4.37 -28.91 0.02
C ALA A 134 5.46 -29.93 -0.30
N PRO A 135 5.22 -30.78 -1.32
CA PRO A 135 6.27 -31.67 -1.74
C PRO A 135 7.39 -30.88 -2.35
N GLU A 136 8.59 -31.08 -1.81
CA GLU A 136 9.78 -30.63 -2.46
C GLU A 136 9.92 -29.15 -2.73
N ALA A 137 10.60 -28.48 -1.84
CA ALA A 137 10.97 -27.08 -2.07
C ALA A 137 12.03 -26.99 -3.15
N THR A 138 11.98 -25.93 -3.91
CA THR A 138 13.03 -25.69 -4.89
C THR A 138 14.31 -25.28 -4.21
N GLU A 139 15.41 -25.54 -4.88
CA GLU A 139 16.70 -25.14 -4.39
C GLU A 139 16.85 -23.65 -4.36
N PRO A 140 17.53 -23.10 -3.36
CA PRO A 140 17.90 -21.70 -3.41
C PRO A 140 18.77 -21.45 -4.62
N VAL A 141 18.62 -20.26 -5.19
CA VAL A 141 19.45 -19.88 -6.31
C VAL A 141 20.87 -19.68 -5.85
N ALA A 142 21.79 -20.39 -6.45
CA ALA A 142 23.20 -20.22 -6.13
C ALA A 142 23.75 -19.04 -6.91
N GLU A 143 24.62 -18.27 -6.29
CA GLU A 143 25.19 -17.13 -6.97
C GLU A 143 26.56 -17.35 -7.36
#